data_cc2ce6210b574d6ba747bd8f8f84dcd5
#
_entry.id   cc2ce6210b574d6ba747bd8f8f84dcd5
#
_cell.length_a   1.000
_cell.length_b   1.000
_cell.length_c   1.000
_cell.angle_alpha   90.00
_cell.angle_beta   90.00
_cell.angle_gamma   90.00
#
_symmetry.space_group_name_H-M   'P 1'
#
loop_
_entity.id
_entity.type
_entity.pdbx_description
1 polymer ?
#
loop_
_entity_poly.entity_id
_entity_poly.type
_entity_poly.pdbx_seq_one_letter_code
_entity_poly.pdbx_strand_id
1 'polypeptide(L)'
;MMKTRYIAAYDTEKAGDCLAACKTIRKVHEEFDFPGTFFIVGKRLEEEGAEYRAVLDAPLFEIASHTYSHIILRDHPFCGNTPGDDVRAREITLGKELVEQTFQRPCVGLRPGCGFHNALRGDPWLVETVASAGFGYVSSLLWGPETTVPALLEKPFTYAAEGHPELWELPGHGWHENLLKAHNLTVQTRRILAWPSPLPEAERLPPLSTP
;
A
#
# COMPACT_ATOMS: atom_id res chain seq x y z
N MET A 1 7.92 28.51 5.51
CA MET A 1 7.22 27.44 6.21
C MET A 1 6.95 26.33 5.21
N MET A 2 7.50 25.12 5.40
CA MET A 2 7.12 23.97 4.57
C MET A 2 5.68 23.60 4.89
N LYS A 3 4.82 23.55 3.84
CA LYS A 3 3.45 23.07 4.01
C LYS A 3 3.48 21.56 4.16
N THR A 4 2.97 21.03 5.26
CA THR A 4 2.70 19.60 5.41
C THR A 4 1.63 19.20 4.39
N ARG A 5 1.88 18.12 3.64
CA ARG A 5 0.93 17.54 2.71
C ARG A 5 0.44 16.21 3.28
N TYR A 6 -0.85 15.98 3.20
CA TYR A 6 -1.47 14.70 3.51
C TYR A 6 -1.77 13.97 2.21
N ILE A 7 -1.48 12.67 2.16
CA ILE A 7 -1.78 11.81 1.02
C ILE A 7 -2.72 10.72 1.53
N ALA A 8 -3.94 10.67 1.01
CA ALA A 8 -4.85 9.56 1.24
C ALA A 8 -4.51 8.43 0.25
N ALA A 9 -4.23 7.25 0.74
CA ALA A 9 -3.85 6.11 -0.07
C ALA A 9 -4.63 4.86 0.36
N TYR A 10 -5.09 4.09 -0.63
CA TYR A 10 -5.99 2.95 -0.45
C TYR A 10 -5.45 1.73 -1.19
N ASP A 11 -5.36 0.61 -0.49
CA ASP A 11 -4.98 -0.67 -1.08
C ASP A 11 -6.23 -1.44 -1.50
N THR A 12 -6.26 -1.94 -2.72
CA THR A 12 -7.40 -2.64 -3.29
C THR A 12 -7.02 -4.07 -3.67
N GLU A 13 -7.36 -5.01 -2.79
CA GLU A 13 -6.86 -6.38 -2.83
C GLU A 13 -7.95 -7.42 -3.12
N LYS A 14 -9.18 -7.17 -2.65
CA LYS A 14 -10.26 -8.16 -2.67
C LYS A 14 -11.25 -7.91 -3.80
N ALA A 15 -11.66 -8.99 -4.45
CA ALA A 15 -12.73 -8.94 -5.46
C ALA A 15 -14.03 -8.39 -4.86
N GLY A 16 -14.75 -7.60 -5.62
CA GLY A 16 -16.06 -7.05 -5.27
C GLY A 16 -16.06 -6.04 -4.13
N ASP A 17 -15.60 -6.43 -2.94
CA ASP A 17 -15.60 -5.59 -1.73
C ASP A 17 -14.81 -4.29 -1.92
N CYS A 18 -13.59 -4.39 -2.49
CA CYS A 18 -12.77 -3.21 -2.73
C CYS A 18 -13.39 -2.29 -3.79
N LEU A 19 -13.98 -2.84 -4.85
CA LEU A 19 -14.67 -2.03 -5.87
C LEU A 19 -15.87 -1.30 -5.27
N ALA A 20 -16.64 -1.93 -4.40
CA ALA A 20 -17.73 -1.29 -3.68
C ALA A 20 -17.24 -0.16 -2.77
N ALA A 21 -16.14 -0.40 -2.05
CA ALA A 21 -15.50 0.62 -1.22
C ALA A 21 -14.99 1.80 -2.07
N CYS A 22 -14.35 1.55 -3.21
CA CYS A 22 -13.88 2.60 -4.13
C CYS A 22 -15.01 3.54 -4.58
N LYS A 23 -16.21 3.02 -4.83
CA LYS A 23 -17.40 3.85 -5.17
C LYS A 23 -17.77 4.82 -4.04
N THR A 24 -17.65 4.38 -2.79
CA THR A 24 -17.93 5.21 -1.62
C THR A 24 -16.81 6.23 -1.39
N ILE A 25 -15.56 5.79 -1.45
CA ILE A 25 -14.37 6.62 -1.30
C ILE A 25 -14.38 7.73 -2.36
N ARG A 26 -14.66 7.40 -3.62
CA ARG A 26 -14.78 8.37 -4.71
C ARG A 26 -15.75 9.51 -4.34
N LYS A 27 -16.95 9.20 -3.87
CA LYS A 27 -17.94 10.22 -3.50
C LYS A 27 -17.42 11.19 -2.45
N VAL A 28 -16.73 10.67 -1.42
CA VAL A 28 -16.14 11.50 -0.37
C VAL A 28 -15.05 12.40 -0.93
N HIS A 29 -14.15 11.86 -1.76
CA HIS A 29 -13.08 12.63 -2.37
C HIS A 29 -13.60 13.74 -3.31
N GLU A 30 -14.63 13.44 -4.11
CA GLU A 30 -15.27 14.42 -4.99
C GLU A 30 -16.01 15.51 -4.19
N GLU A 31 -16.67 15.14 -3.07
CA GLU A 31 -17.36 16.10 -2.19
C GLU A 31 -16.40 17.10 -1.56
N PHE A 32 -15.20 16.65 -1.16
CA PHE A 32 -14.21 17.51 -0.50
C PHE A 32 -13.12 18.05 -1.43
N ASP A 33 -13.19 17.75 -2.74
CA ASP A 33 -12.15 18.10 -3.73
C ASP A 33 -10.74 17.71 -3.27
N PHE A 34 -10.60 16.49 -2.76
CA PHE A 34 -9.37 16.01 -2.15
C PHE A 34 -8.78 14.84 -2.97
N PRO A 35 -7.50 14.93 -3.43
CA PRO A 35 -6.90 13.87 -4.23
C PRO A 35 -6.62 12.61 -3.42
N GLY A 36 -6.65 11.45 -4.09
CA GLY A 36 -6.33 10.16 -3.51
C GLY A 36 -5.53 9.27 -4.45
N THR A 37 -4.77 8.34 -3.88
CA THR A 37 -4.02 7.31 -4.61
C THR A 37 -4.61 5.93 -4.32
N PHE A 38 -4.88 5.16 -5.36
CA PHE A 38 -5.34 3.78 -5.26
C PHE A 38 -4.25 2.84 -5.74
N PHE A 39 -3.75 2.01 -4.83
CA PHE A 39 -2.84 0.91 -5.15
C PHE A 39 -3.68 -0.33 -5.47
N ILE A 40 -3.69 -0.75 -6.74
CA ILE A 40 -4.58 -1.82 -7.21
C ILE A 40 -3.77 -3.08 -7.53
N VAL A 41 -4.21 -4.21 -7.00
CA VAL A 41 -3.67 -5.54 -7.36
C VAL A 41 -4.01 -5.85 -8.81
N GLY A 42 -3.00 -6.14 -9.63
CA GLY A 42 -3.17 -6.36 -11.07
C GLY A 42 -4.20 -7.42 -11.42
N LYS A 43 -4.24 -8.51 -10.67
CA LYS A 43 -5.23 -9.57 -10.84
C LYS A 43 -6.68 -9.06 -10.71
N ARG A 44 -6.92 -8.01 -9.92
CA ARG A 44 -8.25 -7.38 -9.85
C ARG A 44 -8.59 -6.65 -11.14
N LEU A 45 -7.58 -6.07 -11.80
CA LEU A 45 -7.77 -5.39 -13.08
C LEU A 45 -8.00 -6.36 -14.25
N GLU A 46 -7.44 -7.57 -14.20
CA GLU A 46 -7.81 -8.62 -15.16
C GLU A 46 -9.28 -9.05 -15.03
N GLU A 47 -9.79 -9.10 -13.82
CA GLU A 47 -11.14 -9.60 -13.53
C GLU A 47 -12.21 -8.51 -13.60
N GLU A 48 -11.92 -7.31 -13.12
CA GLU A 48 -12.88 -6.22 -12.89
C GLU A 48 -12.36 -4.86 -13.45
N GLY A 49 -11.45 -4.87 -14.43
CA GLY A 49 -10.76 -3.64 -14.89
C GLY A 49 -11.67 -2.59 -15.46
N ALA A 50 -12.70 -2.99 -16.23
CA ALA A 50 -13.66 -2.06 -16.79
C ALA A 50 -14.45 -1.32 -15.70
N GLU A 51 -14.83 -2.01 -14.65
CA GLU A 51 -15.54 -1.48 -13.49
C GLU A 51 -14.64 -0.55 -12.66
N TYR A 52 -13.38 -0.93 -12.41
CA TYR A 52 -12.40 -0.07 -11.76
C TYR A 52 -12.16 1.20 -12.55
N ARG A 53 -12.00 1.09 -13.87
CA ARG A 53 -11.85 2.25 -14.75
C ARG A 53 -13.06 3.17 -14.67
N ALA A 54 -14.27 2.63 -14.76
CA ALA A 54 -15.50 3.42 -14.68
C ALA A 54 -15.64 4.18 -13.34
N VAL A 55 -15.08 3.61 -12.26
CA VAL A 55 -15.13 4.22 -10.92
C VAL A 55 -14.00 5.19 -10.68
N LEU A 56 -12.76 4.87 -11.07
CA LEU A 56 -11.56 5.58 -10.63
C LEU A 56 -10.86 6.42 -11.72
N ASP A 57 -11.30 6.35 -12.99
CA ASP A 57 -10.69 7.16 -14.05
C ASP A 57 -11.17 8.61 -13.99
N ALA A 58 -10.62 9.34 -13.03
CA ALA A 58 -10.88 10.75 -12.79
C ALA A 58 -9.58 11.50 -12.48
N PRO A 59 -9.46 12.81 -12.83
CA PRO A 59 -8.24 13.60 -12.59
C PRO A 59 -7.83 13.69 -11.11
N LEU A 60 -8.79 13.49 -10.21
CA LEU A 60 -8.58 13.56 -8.77
C LEU A 60 -7.80 12.35 -8.23
N PHE A 61 -7.73 11.25 -8.99
CA PHE A 61 -7.16 10.00 -8.51
C PHE A 61 -5.89 9.60 -9.25
N GLU A 62 -4.86 9.28 -8.49
CA GLU A 62 -3.72 8.53 -8.97
C GLU A 62 -4.02 7.04 -8.86
N ILE A 63 -3.66 6.28 -9.89
CA ILE A 63 -3.72 4.82 -9.88
C ILE A 63 -2.31 4.28 -9.93
N ALA A 64 -1.99 3.47 -8.94
CA ALA A 64 -0.67 2.88 -8.71
C ALA A 64 -0.77 1.35 -8.62
N SER A 65 0.36 0.68 -8.76
CA SER A 65 0.43 -0.77 -8.70
C SER A 65 0.52 -1.28 -7.26
N HIS A 66 -0.23 -2.36 -6.97
CA HIS A 66 -0.09 -3.14 -5.73
C HIS A 66 0.45 -4.54 -6.03
N THR A 67 1.42 -4.65 -6.95
CA THR A 67 1.90 -5.86 -7.60
C THR A 67 0.81 -6.58 -8.41
N TYR A 68 1.15 -7.70 -9.05
CA TYR A 68 0.16 -8.45 -9.83
C TYR A 68 -0.82 -9.23 -8.96
N SER A 69 -0.33 -10.02 -7.99
CA SER A 69 -1.17 -10.90 -7.17
C SER A 69 -1.02 -10.69 -5.66
N HIS A 70 -0.46 -9.55 -5.25
CA HIS A 70 -0.24 -9.19 -3.84
C HIS A 70 0.72 -10.12 -3.11
N ILE A 71 1.71 -10.69 -3.80
CA ILE A 71 2.77 -11.43 -3.12
C ILE A 71 3.69 -10.50 -2.35
N ILE A 72 4.35 -11.03 -1.32
CA ILE A 72 5.40 -10.30 -0.63
C ILE A 72 6.68 -10.29 -1.46
N LEU A 73 7.34 -9.14 -1.53
CA LEU A 73 8.58 -8.98 -2.31
C LEU A 73 9.85 -9.17 -1.46
N ARG A 74 9.73 -9.33 -0.16
CA ARG A 74 10.80 -9.66 0.81
C ARG A 74 10.22 -10.53 1.90
N ASP A 75 11.06 -11.36 2.52
CA ASP A 75 10.65 -12.18 3.66
C ASP A 75 10.10 -11.30 4.79
N HIS A 76 8.99 -11.73 5.36
CA HIS A 76 8.31 -10.99 6.41
C HIS A 76 7.81 -11.95 7.50
N PRO A 77 8.08 -11.66 8.79
CA PRO A 77 7.81 -12.61 9.89
C PRO A 77 6.32 -12.95 10.05
N PHE A 78 5.42 -12.10 9.57
CA PHE A 78 3.97 -12.31 9.68
C PHE A 78 3.28 -12.65 8.37
N CYS A 79 3.89 -12.27 7.22
CA CYS A 79 3.28 -12.46 5.91
C CYS A 79 3.88 -13.66 5.16
N GLY A 80 5.01 -14.20 5.61
CA GLY A 80 5.64 -15.40 5.04
C GLY A 80 6.93 -15.11 4.26
N ASN A 81 7.33 -16.07 3.44
CA ASN A 81 8.56 -16.00 2.66
C ASN A 81 8.29 -15.48 1.25
N THR A 82 9.26 -14.73 0.72
CA THR A 82 9.22 -14.25 -0.65
C THR A 82 9.53 -15.37 -1.64
N PRO A 83 8.93 -15.38 -2.84
CA PRO A 83 9.33 -16.30 -3.91
C PRO A 83 10.66 -15.87 -4.54
N GLY A 84 11.13 -16.66 -5.50
CA GLY A 84 12.34 -16.38 -6.27
C GLY A 84 12.25 -15.09 -7.11
N ASP A 85 13.42 -14.60 -7.51
CA ASP A 85 13.58 -13.31 -8.20
C ASP A 85 12.76 -13.17 -9.47
N ASP A 86 12.69 -14.21 -10.28
CA ASP A 86 11.90 -14.20 -11.53
C ASP A 86 10.40 -13.95 -11.27
N VAL A 87 9.89 -14.55 -10.21
CA VAL A 87 8.49 -14.35 -9.80
C VAL A 87 8.29 -12.93 -9.28
N ARG A 88 9.22 -12.43 -8.45
CA ARG A 88 9.14 -11.06 -7.92
C ARG A 88 9.20 -10.02 -9.05
N ALA A 89 10.12 -10.19 -10.01
CA ALA A 89 10.23 -9.29 -11.15
C ALA A 89 8.94 -9.27 -11.99
N ARG A 90 8.35 -10.46 -12.25
CA ARG A 90 7.08 -10.57 -12.97
C ARG A 90 5.92 -9.90 -12.22
N GLU A 91 5.84 -10.06 -10.92
CA GLU A 91 4.82 -9.42 -10.08
C GLU A 91 4.85 -7.89 -10.17
N ILE A 92 6.06 -7.33 -10.18
CA ILE A 92 6.29 -5.89 -10.30
C ILE A 92 5.89 -5.39 -11.70
N THR A 93 6.40 -6.03 -12.77
CA THR A 93 6.18 -5.58 -14.14
C THR A 93 4.74 -5.79 -14.59
N LEU A 94 4.18 -6.97 -14.38
CA LEU A 94 2.80 -7.27 -14.80
C LEU A 94 1.77 -6.42 -14.05
N GLY A 95 2.00 -6.17 -12.75
CA GLY A 95 1.12 -5.27 -11.98
C GLY A 95 1.09 -3.86 -12.55
N LYS A 96 2.26 -3.32 -12.97
CA LYS A 96 2.36 -2.03 -13.64
C LYS A 96 1.63 -2.02 -14.99
N GLU A 97 1.93 -3.00 -15.83
CA GLU A 97 1.35 -3.13 -17.17
C GLU A 97 -0.18 -3.15 -17.14
N LEU A 98 -0.76 -3.91 -16.21
CA LEU A 98 -2.21 -4.00 -16.08
C LEU A 98 -2.85 -2.67 -15.66
N VAL A 99 -2.21 -1.91 -14.77
CA VAL A 99 -2.67 -0.55 -14.45
C VAL A 99 -2.63 0.34 -15.70
N GLU A 100 -1.51 0.34 -16.44
CA GLU A 100 -1.34 1.15 -17.63
C GLU A 100 -2.31 0.77 -18.76
N GLN A 101 -2.52 -0.53 -18.97
CA GLN A 101 -3.47 -1.04 -19.95
C GLN A 101 -4.93 -0.67 -19.60
N THR A 102 -5.30 -0.80 -18.32
CA THR A 102 -6.66 -0.53 -17.88
C THR A 102 -6.98 0.95 -17.94
N PHE A 103 -6.11 1.81 -17.42
CA PHE A 103 -6.39 3.24 -17.28
C PHE A 103 -5.83 4.10 -18.42
N GLN A 104 -5.05 3.53 -19.35
CA GLN A 104 -4.45 4.22 -20.51
C GLN A 104 -3.61 5.44 -20.09
N ARG A 105 -2.90 5.33 -18.96
CA ARG A 105 -2.02 6.37 -18.41
C ARG A 105 -0.84 5.73 -17.66
N PRO A 106 0.28 6.46 -17.49
CA PRO A 106 1.43 5.92 -16.77
C PRO A 106 1.14 5.50 -15.34
N CYS A 107 1.66 4.36 -14.93
CA CYS A 107 1.68 3.91 -13.55
C CYS A 107 3.06 4.23 -12.94
N VAL A 108 3.13 5.26 -12.10
CA VAL A 108 4.39 5.77 -11.55
C VAL A 108 4.67 5.30 -10.12
N GLY A 109 3.67 4.77 -9.43
CA GLY A 109 3.75 4.34 -8.03
C GLY A 109 3.63 2.84 -7.85
N LEU A 110 4.37 2.30 -6.87
CA LEU A 110 4.30 0.91 -6.42
C LEU A 110 4.11 0.85 -4.90
N ARG A 111 3.22 0.00 -4.43
CA ARG A 111 3.18 -0.46 -3.04
C ARG A 111 3.25 -1.98 -3.01
N PRO A 112 4.29 -2.60 -2.40
CA PRO A 112 4.35 -4.05 -2.25
C PRO A 112 3.37 -4.54 -1.18
N GLY A 113 2.95 -5.78 -1.28
CA GLY A 113 2.17 -6.43 -0.23
C GLY A 113 2.92 -6.42 1.11
N CYS A 114 2.20 -6.24 2.21
CA CYS A 114 2.71 -6.16 3.58
C CYS A 114 3.66 -5.00 3.90
N GLY A 115 4.42 -4.47 2.94
CA GLY A 115 5.48 -3.50 3.19
C GLY A 115 6.61 -4.00 4.10
N PHE A 116 7.52 -3.11 4.50
CA PHE A 116 8.76 -3.49 5.20
C PHE A 116 9.10 -2.47 6.30
N HIS A 117 9.96 -2.88 7.25
CA HIS A 117 10.42 -2.00 8.34
C HIS A 117 11.56 -1.06 7.93
N ASN A 118 12.25 -1.34 6.82
CA ASN A 118 13.37 -0.55 6.30
C ASN A 118 13.20 -0.15 4.83
N ALA A 119 11.96 -0.14 4.35
CA ALA A 119 11.65 0.07 2.94
C ALA A 119 12.35 -0.97 2.03
N LEU A 120 12.91 -0.57 0.89
CA LEU A 120 13.71 -1.45 0.05
C LEU A 120 15.21 -1.42 0.38
N ARG A 121 15.64 -0.64 1.38
CA ARG A 121 17.04 -0.54 1.78
C ARG A 121 17.62 -1.90 2.10
N GLY A 122 18.86 -2.16 1.63
CA GLY A 122 19.58 -3.42 1.85
C GLY A 122 19.17 -4.55 0.90
N ASP A 123 18.33 -4.29 -0.10
CA ASP A 123 18.01 -5.22 -1.20
C ASP A 123 18.26 -4.52 -2.55
N PRO A 124 19.52 -4.43 -3.01
CA PRO A 124 19.87 -3.72 -4.23
C PRO A 124 19.22 -4.33 -5.47
N TRP A 125 19.00 -5.64 -5.48
CA TRP A 125 18.29 -6.30 -6.57
C TRP A 125 16.85 -5.81 -6.71
N LEU A 126 16.15 -5.69 -5.60
CA LEU A 126 14.75 -5.23 -5.60
C LEU A 126 14.65 -3.75 -5.98
N VAL A 127 15.57 -2.90 -5.47
CA VAL A 127 15.65 -1.49 -5.86
C VAL A 127 15.89 -1.34 -7.36
N GLU A 128 16.90 -2.05 -7.90
CA GLU A 128 17.20 -2.09 -9.35
C GLU A 128 15.98 -2.57 -10.16
N THR A 129 15.32 -3.64 -9.73
CA THR A 129 14.16 -4.21 -10.44
C THR A 129 13.00 -3.21 -10.51
N VAL A 130 12.71 -2.51 -9.40
CA VAL A 130 11.65 -1.50 -9.34
C VAL A 130 12.00 -0.28 -10.19
N ALA A 131 13.24 0.21 -10.11
CA ALA A 131 13.72 1.33 -10.91
C ALA A 131 13.70 1.00 -12.41
N SER A 132 14.22 -0.17 -12.80
CA SER A 132 14.23 -0.65 -14.19
C SER A 132 12.83 -0.87 -14.76
N ALA A 133 11.83 -1.19 -13.93
CA ALA A 133 10.43 -1.23 -14.33
C ALA A 133 9.83 0.17 -14.57
N GLY A 134 10.59 1.24 -14.28
CA GLY A 134 10.19 2.63 -14.56
C GLY A 134 9.19 3.19 -13.53
N PHE A 135 9.25 2.76 -12.28
CA PHE A 135 8.52 3.42 -11.19
C PHE A 135 9.26 4.67 -10.73
N GLY A 136 8.53 5.74 -10.46
CA GLY A 136 9.07 6.97 -9.88
C GLY A 136 9.09 6.96 -8.36
N TYR A 137 8.20 6.16 -7.73
CA TYR A 137 8.20 6.02 -6.29
C TYR A 137 7.68 4.65 -5.82
N VAL A 138 8.08 4.31 -4.59
CA VAL A 138 7.57 3.17 -3.83
C VAL A 138 7.01 3.66 -2.51
N SER A 139 5.96 3.01 -2.02
CA SER A 139 5.43 3.20 -0.66
C SER A 139 5.54 1.87 0.09
N SER A 140 6.73 1.57 0.58
CA SER A 140 7.07 0.26 1.15
C SER A 140 7.40 0.27 2.64
N LEU A 141 7.76 1.43 3.20
CA LEU A 141 8.02 1.58 4.64
C LEU A 141 6.70 1.66 5.40
N LEU A 142 6.21 0.52 5.86
CA LEU A 142 4.91 0.39 6.55
C LEU A 142 5.03 -0.15 7.98
N TRP A 143 6.22 -0.59 8.40
CA TRP A 143 6.48 -1.14 9.72
C TRP A 143 7.57 -0.37 10.44
N GLY A 144 7.50 -0.37 11.77
CA GLY A 144 8.60 0.08 12.63
C GLY A 144 9.72 -0.96 12.71
N PRO A 145 10.81 -0.66 13.47
CA PRO A 145 11.91 -1.59 13.68
C PRO A 145 11.41 -2.97 14.15
N GLU A 146 12.05 -4.03 13.67
CA GLU A 146 11.69 -5.41 14.01
C GLU A 146 10.20 -5.74 13.73
N THR A 147 9.63 -5.11 12.69
CA THR A 147 8.22 -5.28 12.33
C THR A 147 7.22 -4.87 13.42
N THR A 148 7.56 -3.86 14.19
CA THR A 148 6.65 -3.24 15.15
C THR A 148 5.65 -2.29 14.48
N VAL A 149 4.62 -1.88 15.19
CA VAL A 149 3.65 -0.87 14.75
C VAL A 149 3.52 0.23 15.81
N PRO A 150 3.32 1.48 15.45
CA PRO A 150 3.25 2.02 14.08
C PRO A 150 4.62 2.11 13.39
N ALA A 151 4.62 2.34 12.08
CA ALA A 151 5.83 2.70 11.35
C ALA A 151 6.40 4.03 11.87
N LEU A 152 7.71 4.18 11.77
CA LEU A 152 8.37 5.45 12.10
C LEU A 152 7.92 6.57 11.15
N LEU A 153 7.79 7.78 11.68
CA LEU A 153 7.54 8.97 10.88
C LEU A 153 8.84 9.40 10.19
N GLU A 154 9.11 8.84 9.04
CA GLU A 154 10.23 9.24 8.19
C GLU A 154 9.76 10.22 7.10
N LYS A 155 10.65 11.14 6.71
CA LYS A 155 10.41 11.98 5.53
C LYS A 155 10.60 11.14 4.27
N PRO A 156 9.95 11.49 3.14
CA PRO A 156 10.29 10.92 1.86
C PRO A 156 11.79 11.03 1.58
N PHE A 157 12.37 9.99 1.01
CA PHE A 157 13.78 9.92 0.65
C PHE A 157 13.96 9.21 -0.69
N THR A 158 15.16 9.27 -1.27
CA THR A 158 15.49 8.56 -2.51
C THR A 158 16.41 7.37 -2.23
N TYR A 159 16.46 6.45 -3.15
CA TYR A 159 17.38 5.31 -3.12
C TYR A 159 18.74 5.66 -3.74
N ALA A 160 19.22 6.90 -3.52
CA ALA A 160 20.53 7.37 -4.03
C ALA A 160 21.70 6.54 -3.48
N ALA A 161 21.61 6.05 -2.26
CA ALA A 161 22.61 5.18 -1.65
C ALA A 161 22.70 3.80 -2.34
N GLU A 162 21.61 3.35 -2.93
CA GLU A 162 21.49 2.13 -3.71
C GLU A 162 21.71 2.37 -5.22
N GLY A 163 22.07 3.58 -5.62
CA GLY A 163 22.35 3.95 -7.00
C GLY A 163 21.18 4.55 -7.79
N HIS A 164 20.03 4.73 -7.16
CA HIS A 164 18.78 5.18 -7.79
C HIS A 164 18.26 6.49 -7.19
N PRO A 165 18.90 7.63 -7.45
CA PRO A 165 18.47 8.94 -6.91
C PRO A 165 17.10 9.41 -7.43
N GLU A 166 16.64 8.85 -8.54
CA GLU A 166 15.34 9.15 -9.18
C GLU A 166 14.18 8.38 -8.56
N LEU A 167 14.45 7.25 -7.89
CA LEU A 167 13.41 6.46 -7.23
C LEU A 167 13.18 6.95 -5.80
N TRP A 168 11.95 7.30 -5.49
CA TRP A 168 11.56 7.80 -4.19
C TRP A 168 10.90 6.72 -3.31
N GLU A 169 11.17 6.77 -2.02
CA GLU A 169 10.32 6.14 -1.01
C GLU A 169 9.35 7.18 -0.44
N LEU A 170 8.06 6.84 -0.45
CA LEU A 170 7.00 7.58 0.24
C LEU A 170 6.50 6.73 1.41
N PRO A 171 7.05 6.93 2.62
CA PRO A 171 6.70 6.12 3.78
C PRO A 171 5.21 6.18 4.10
N GLY A 172 4.61 5.04 4.40
CA GLY A 172 3.26 4.97 4.94
C GLY A 172 3.28 5.33 6.41
N HIS A 173 2.62 6.43 6.77
CA HIS A 173 2.55 6.93 8.13
C HIS A 173 1.20 6.59 8.76
N GLY A 174 1.19 6.39 10.07
CA GLY A 174 -0.02 6.23 10.83
C GLY A 174 -0.26 4.80 11.32
N TRP A 175 -1.50 4.51 11.59
CA TRP A 175 -1.89 3.22 12.15
C TRP A 175 -1.91 2.16 11.06
N HIS A 176 -1.14 1.12 11.25
CA HIS A 176 -1.24 -0.06 10.43
C HIS A 176 -2.57 -0.75 10.70
N GLU A 177 -3.25 -1.22 9.66
CA GLU A 177 -4.56 -1.88 9.82
C GLU A 177 -4.52 -3.08 10.77
N ASN A 178 -3.40 -3.81 10.80
CA ASN A 178 -3.20 -4.95 11.68
C ASN A 178 -3.30 -4.58 13.17
N LEU A 179 -3.01 -3.33 13.55
CA LEU A 179 -3.21 -2.85 14.90
C LEU A 179 -4.70 -2.83 15.25
N LEU A 180 -5.54 -2.38 14.33
CA LEU A 180 -6.99 -2.32 14.52
C LEU A 180 -7.65 -3.70 14.44
N LYS A 181 -7.20 -4.54 13.53
CA LYS A 181 -7.72 -5.90 13.33
C LYS A 181 -7.19 -6.91 14.34
N ALA A 182 -6.17 -6.55 15.14
CA ALA A 182 -5.47 -7.45 16.08
C ALA A 182 -4.97 -8.77 15.45
N HIS A 183 -4.85 -8.81 14.11
CA HIS A 183 -4.19 -9.91 13.44
C HIS A 183 -2.69 -9.84 13.76
N ASN A 184 -2.05 -10.96 13.97
CA ASN A 184 -0.60 -11.06 14.20
C ASN A 184 -0.06 -10.25 15.41
N LEU A 185 -0.93 -9.81 16.32
CA LEU A 185 -0.54 -9.06 17.50
C LEU A 185 -0.30 -9.98 18.69
N THR A 186 0.75 -9.70 19.43
CA THR A 186 0.99 -10.36 20.73
C THR A 186 -0.11 -10.05 21.74
N VAL A 187 -0.24 -10.87 22.79
CA VAL A 187 -1.19 -10.64 23.89
C VAL A 187 -1.03 -9.23 24.49
N GLN A 188 0.20 -8.71 24.56
CA GLN A 188 0.46 -7.36 25.08
C GLN A 188 -0.11 -6.27 24.19
N THR A 189 0.03 -6.42 22.87
CA THR A 189 -0.52 -5.45 21.92
C THR A 189 -2.06 -5.49 21.94
N ARG A 190 -2.65 -6.69 22.08
CA ARG A 190 -4.12 -6.82 22.28
C ARG A 190 -4.59 -6.09 23.54
N ARG A 191 -3.80 -6.08 24.62
CA ARG A 191 -4.11 -5.32 25.84
C ARG A 191 -4.03 -3.81 25.62
N ILE A 192 -3.08 -3.34 24.81
CA ILE A 192 -2.98 -1.91 24.43
C ILE A 192 -4.20 -1.49 23.62
N LEU A 193 -4.66 -2.33 22.68
CA LEU A 193 -5.89 -2.07 21.90
C LEU A 193 -7.17 -2.14 22.74
N ALA A 194 -7.15 -2.87 23.84
CA ALA A 194 -8.26 -2.90 24.80
C ALA A 194 -8.27 -1.67 25.73
N TRP A 195 -7.30 -0.75 25.62
CA TRP A 195 -7.30 0.51 26.36
C TRP A 195 -8.57 1.30 26.05
N PRO A 196 -9.17 1.99 27.03
CA PRO A 196 -10.40 2.74 26.81
C PRO A 196 -10.24 3.70 25.63
N SER A 197 -10.99 3.44 24.56
CA SER A 197 -11.02 4.35 23.41
C SER A 197 -11.64 5.67 23.84
N PRO A 198 -11.08 6.82 23.45
CA PRO A 198 -11.73 8.11 23.63
C PRO A 198 -12.97 8.28 22.75
N LEU A 199 -13.20 7.35 21.79
CA LEU A 199 -14.37 7.37 20.93
C LEU A 199 -15.62 6.92 21.67
N PRO A 200 -16.79 7.49 21.36
CA PRO A 200 -18.07 7.01 21.84
C PRO A 200 -18.25 5.50 21.56
N GLU A 201 -18.97 4.81 22.42
CA GLU A 201 -19.14 3.35 22.31
C GLU A 201 -19.74 2.92 20.97
N ALA A 202 -20.63 3.73 20.40
CA ALA A 202 -21.23 3.50 19.08
C ALA A 202 -20.23 3.63 17.91
N GLU A 203 -19.08 4.27 18.12
CA GLU A 203 -18.02 4.45 17.11
C GLU A 203 -16.85 3.48 17.32
N ARG A 204 -16.91 2.64 18.35
CA ARG A 204 -15.90 1.61 18.60
C ARG A 204 -16.11 0.46 17.64
N LEU A 205 -15.00 -0.02 17.09
CA LEU A 205 -15.04 -1.26 16.33
C LEU A 205 -15.57 -2.40 17.22
N PRO A 206 -16.39 -3.29 16.68
CA PRO A 206 -16.86 -4.44 17.45
C PRO A 206 -15.65 -5.25 17.96
N PRO A 207 -15.76 -5.89 19.13
CA PRO A 207 -14.69 -6.73 19.64
C PRO A 207 -14.33 -7.76 18.58
N LEU A 208 -13.03 -7.84 18.25
CA LEU A 208 -12.52 -8.76 17.25
C LEU A 208 -12.90 -10.17 17.69
N SER A 209 -13.75 -10.82 16.91
CA SER A 209 -14.05 -12.23 17.12
C SER A 209 -12.73 -13.00 17.03
N THR A 210 -12.37 -13.67 18.11
CA THR A 210 -11.30 -14.68 18.05
C THR A 210 -11.70 -15.75 17.05
N PRO A 211 -10.77 -16.17 16.15
CA PRO A 211 -11.02 -17.31 15.28
C PRO A 211 -11.28 -18.58 16.07
#